data_211841e30143367cd977b5abcaaa0947
#
_entry.id   211841e30143367cd977b5abcaaa0947
#
_cell.length_a   1.000
_cell.length_b   1.000
_cell.length_c   1.000
_cell.angle_alpha   90.00
_cell.angle_beta   90.00
_cell.angle_gamma   90.00
#
_symmetry.space_group_name_H-M   'P 1'
#
loop_
_entity.id
_entity.type
_entity.pdbx_description
1 polymer ?
#
loop_
_entity_poly.entity_id
_entity_poly.type
_entity_poly.pdbx_seq_one_letter_code
_entity_poly.pdbx_strand_id
1 'polypeptide(L)'
;LLDWSGSMSNEILATVKQVLNLTAFCKKVQIPFEVYAFTNEWVCAQRSMENDNNYHSMTYGNIQKNTVYINEEHFHLMNFVSSRSNSRQYERMCKNLFREAHYYTAYSGYSTTLGVGLSGTPLNEAIVMLNYIIPEFKTNNDLQKVNVCVLSDGESCSAAYGHEIYIDHKDEYRIAPRRIDYYQVLRDRKTGITYEQFDYSNVTNIFIQQVRDRNPGVNVIGFRILGGSQLQNFVGRYASYEGYSDIQKQWKKEKSAIIKNP
;
A
#
# COMPACT_ATOMS: atom_id res chain seq x y z
N LEU A 1 4.76 -5.63 -0.56
CA LEU A 1 3.77 -4.80 0.14
C LEU A 1 2.49 -5.59 0.31
N LEU A 2 1.99 -5.69 1.53
CA LEU A 2 0.77 -6.42 1.89
C LEU A 2 -0.31 -5.42 2.31
N ASP A 3 -1.44 -5.48 1.65
CA ASP A 3 -2.62 -4.73 2.03
C ASP A 3 -3.17 -5.26 3.38
N TRP A 4 -3.22 -4.36 4.36
CA TRP A 4 -3.70 -4.66 5.70
C TRP A 4 -5.00 -3.90 5.98
N SER A 5 -5.94 -4.04 5.03
CA SER A 5 -7.25 -3.36 5.05
C SER A 5 -8.39 -4.26 5.51
N GLY A 6 -9.51 -3.64 5.88
CA GLY A 6 -10.69 -4.36 6.36
C GLY A 6 -11.30 -5.29 5.32
N SER A 7 -11.23 -4.96 4.04
CA SER A 7 -11.70 -5.81 2.93
C SER A 7 -10.93 -7.13 2.82
N MET A 8 -9.66 -7.12 3.20
CA MET A 8 -8.79 -8.31 3.21
C MET A 8 -9.17 -9.35 4.29
N SER A 9 -10.07 -9.04 5.23
CA SER A 9 -10.34 -9.88 6.41
C SER A 9 -10.60 -11.36 6.09
N ASN A 10 -11.29 -11.66 5.00
CA ASN A 10 -11.58 -13.03 4.58
C ASN A 10 -10.39 -13.72 3.88
N GLU A 11 -9.51 -12.95 3.26
CA GLU A 11 -8.41 -13.45 2.42
C GLU A 11 -7.04 -13.33 3.11
N ILE A 12 -6.96 -12.59 4.22
CA ILE A 12 -5.70 -12.23 4.87
C ILE A 12 -4.91 -13.46 5.31
N LEU A 13 -5.57 -14.48 5.87
CA LEU A 13 -4.91 -15.70 6.32
C LEU A 13 -4.32 -16.50 5.14
N ALA A 14 -5.07 -16.62 4.04
CA ALA A 14 -4.60 -17.30 2.84
C ALA A 14 -3.41 -16.55 2.23
N THR A 15 -3.50 -15.22 2.15
CA THR A 15 -2.45 -14.34 1.65
C THR A 15 -1.19 -14.43 2.51
N VAL A 16 -1.32 -14.35 3.82
CA VAL A 16 -0.18 -14.47 4.75
C VAL A 16 0.51 -15.83 4.62
N LYS A 17 -0.23 -16.92 4.46
CA LYS A 17 0.37 -18.26 4.22
C LYS A 17 1.24 -18.25 2.96
N GLN A 18 0.80 -17.62 1.87
CA GLN A 18 1.60 -17.51 0.63
C GLN A 18 2.84 -16.62 0.83
N VAL A 19 2.70 -15.49 1.53
CA VAL A 19 3.84 -14.63 1.88
C VAL A 19 4.87 -15.39 2.73
N LEU A 20 4.43 -16.15 3.73
CA LEU A 20 5.34 -16.94 4.56
C LEU A 20 6.05 -18.05 3.78
N ASN A 21 5.36 -18.73 2.85
CA ASN A 21 5.97 -19.71 1.96
C ASN A 21 7.04 -19.05 1.08
N LEU A 22 6.73 -17.89 0.49
CA LEU A 22 7.68 -17.14 -0.35
C LEU A 22 8.90 -16.68 0.47
N THR A 23 8.70 -16.15 1.66
CA THR A 23 9.81 -15.70 2.52
C THR A 23 10.67 -16.87 2.99
N ALA A 24 10.07 -18.03 3.28
CA ALA A 24 10.80 -19.24 3.62
C ALA A 24 11.67 -19.74 2.44
N PHE A 25 11.13 -19.68 1.22
CA PHE A 25 11.89 -19.98 0.01
C PHE A 25 13.05 -18.99 -0.16
N CYS A 26 12.79 -17.67 -0.12
CA CYS A 26 13.83 -16.64 -0.25
C CYS A 26 14.94 -16.82 0.80
N LYS A 27 14.57 -17.10 2.05
CA LYS A 27 15.54 -17.35 3.12
C LYS A 27 16.40 -18.58 2.83
N LYS A 28 15.80 -19.66 2.32
CA LYS A 28 16.51 -20.89 1.98
C LYS A 28 17.53 -20.70 0.86
N VAL A 29 17.20 -19.87 -0.14
CA VAL A 29 18.09 -19.58 -1.28
C VAL A 29 18.89 -18.28 -1.10
N GLN A 30 18.86 -17.69 0.09
CA GLN A 30 19.60 -16.49 0.47
C GLN A 30 19.29 -15.25 -0.38
N ILE A 31 18.06 -15.12 -0.87
CA ILE A 31 17.56 -13.92 -1.52
C ILE A 31 17.10 -12.93 -0.44
N PRO A 32 17.65 -11.70 -0.38
CA PRO A 32 17.18 -10.68 0.55
C PRO A 32 15.73 -10.29 0.31
N PHE A 33 14.97 -10.07 1.38
CA PHE A 33 13.58 -9.62 1.30
C PHE A 33 13.16 -8.83 2.54
N GLU A 34 12.15 -7.99 2.36
CA GLU A 34 11.40 -7.28 3.40
C GLU A 34 9.91 -7.44 3.13
N VAL A 35 9.12 -7.66 4.17
CA VAL A 35 7.66 -7.71 4.10
C VAL A 35 7.10 -6.54 4.87
N TYR A 36 6.51 -5.60 4.14
CA TYR A 36 5.80 -4.46 4.71
C TYR A 36 4.29 -4.64 4.52
N ALA A 37 3.52 -4.31 5.54
CA ALA A 37 2.08 -4.16 5.43
C ALA A 37 1.70 -2.68 5.60
N PHE A 38 0.67 -2.24 4.89
CA PHE A 38 0.17 -0.87 4.94
C PHE A 38 -1.30 -0.84 5.35
N THR A 39 -1.62 0.11 6.22
CA THR A 39 -2.97 0.39 6.70
C THR A 39 -3.08 1.85 7.13
N ASN A 40 -4.30 2.34 7.34
CA ASN A 40 -4.56 3.62 8.00
C ASN A 40 -5.43 3.40 9.26
N GLU A 41 -4.90 2.67 10.21
CA GLU A 41 -5.64 2.30 11.40
C GLU A 41 -6.04 3.51 12.25
N TRP A 42 -7.33 3.60 12.56
CA TRP A 42 -7.92 4.69 13.33
C TRP A 42 -7.52 4.67 14.83
N VAL A 43 -7.21 3.51 15.40
CA VAL A 43 -6.94 3.38 16.85
C VAL A 43 -5.68 4.13 17.28
N CYS A 44 -4.67 4.20 16.40
CA CYS A 44 -3.48 5.00 16.69
C CYS A 44 -3.77 6.51 16.69
N ALA A 45 -4.68 6.96 15.82
CA ALA A 45 -5.14 8.33 15.80
C ALA A 45 -5.98 8.69 17.05
N GLN A 46 -6.80 7.76 17.56
CA GLN A 46 -7.56 8.00 18.81
C GLN A 46 -6.64 8.23 20.02
N ARG A 47 -5.51 7.56 20.12
CA ARG A 47 -4.59 7.74 21.24
C ARG A 47 -3.87 9.09 21.25
N SER A 48 -3.58 9.67 20.08
CA SER A 48 -3.09 11.04 20.02
C SER A 48 -4.19 12.06 20.34
N MET A 49 -5.46 11.71 20.14
CA MET A 49 -6.62 12.56 20.48
C MET A 49 -7.03 12.48 21.95
N GLU A 50 -6.82 11.37 22.64
CA GLU A 50 -7.14 11.23 24.07
C GLU A 50 -6.30 12.15 24.97
N ASN A 51 -5.16 12.62 24.48
CA ASN A 51 -4.32 13.61 25.16
C ASN A 51 -4.72 15.06 24.86
N ASP A 52 -5.60 15.30 23.91
CA ASP A 52 -6.07 16.63 23.53
C ASP A 52 -7.60 16.65 23.60
N ASN A 53 -8.16 17.32 24.61
CA ASN A 53 -9.62 17.44 24.83
C ASN A 53 -10.40 18.16 23.71
N ASN A 54 -9.82 18.31 22.53
CA ASN A 54 -10.42 18.96 21.36
C ASN A 54 -10.68 17.98 20.21
N TYR A 55 -11.83 17.33 20.25
CA TYR A 55 -12.38 16.45 19.20
C TYR A 55 -12.51 17.09 17.80
N HIS A 56 -12.13 18.35 17.62
CA HIS A 56 -12.33 19.13 16.39
C HIS A 56 -11.06 19.69 15.73
N SER A 57 -9.89 19.48 16.26
CA SER A 57 -8.67 19.84 15.56
C SER A 57 -7.99 18.56 15.03
N MET A 58 -8.40 18.09 13.87
CA MET A 58 -7.49 17.31 13.04
C MET A 58 -6.24 18.17 12.84
N THR A 59 -5.23 17.96 13.67
CA THR A 59 -3.92 18.52 13.42
C THR A 59 -3.37 17.78 12.22
N TYR A 60 -3.46 18.42 11.07
CA TYR A 60 -2.88 17.90 9.82
C TYR A 60 -1.36 18.02 9.89
N GLY A 61 -0.65 17.48 10.87
CA GLY A 61 0.80 17.44 10.95
C GLY A 61 1.54 18.57 10.22
N ASN A 62 2.76 18.35 9.78
CA ASN A 62 3.55 19.30 9.00
C ASN A 62 3.19 19.23 7.49
N ILE A 63 1.99 19.67 7.12
CA ILE A 63 1.60 19.79 5.71
C ILE A 63 2.40 20.91 5.02
N GLN A 64 3.06 20.56 3.93
CA GLN A 64 3.73 21.53 3.06
C GLN A 64 2.88 21.82 1.81
N LYS A 65 2.76 23.12 1.47
CA LYS A 65 2.07 23.56 0.25
C LYS A 65 2.66 22.89 -0.99
N ASN A 66 1.79 22.42 -1.88
CA ASN A 66 2.15 21.79 -3.15
C ASN A 66 3.08 20.57 -3.03
N THR A 67 2.94 19.80 -1.98
CA THR A 67 3.63 18.50 -1.80
C THR A 67 2.63 17.40 -1.58
N VAL A 68 2.94 16.19 -2.04
CA VAL A 68 2.16 14.99 -1.70
C VAL A 68 2.12 14.85 -0.19
N TYR A 69 0.92 14.69 0.33
CA TYR A 69 0.67 14.60 1.75
C TYR A 69 0.42 13.13 2.15
N ILE A 70 1.18 12.68 3.13
CA ILE A 70 0.95 11.42 3.83
C ILE A 70 0.53 11.78 5.25
N ASN A 71 -0.64 11.31 5.66
CA ASN A 71 -1.12 11.57 7.02
C ASN A 71 -0.36 10.69 8.01
N GLU A 72 0.58 11.29 8.73
CA GLU A 72 1.46 10.59 9.69
C GLU A 72 0.70 9.98 10.87
N GLU A 73 -0.49 10.50 11.20
CA GLU A 73 -1.31 9.99 12.31
C GLU A 73 -2.10 8.73 11.92
N HIS A 74 -2.40 8.56 10.63
CA HIS A 74 -3.25 7.47 10.14
C HIS A 74 -2.52 6.44 9.29
N PHE A 75 -1.49 6.86 8.56
CA PHE A 75 -0.75 5.96 7.71
C PHE A 75 0.29 5.16 8.50
N HIS A 76 0.18 3.85 8.43
CA HIS A 76 1.14 2.93 9.02
C HIS A 76 1.73 2.02 7.95
N LEU A 77 3.06 1.95 7.92
CA LEU A 77 3.82 1.02 7.11
C LEU A 77 4.66 0.15 8.05
N MET A 78 4.20 -1.07 8.28
CA MET A 78 4.73 -1.99 9.27
C MET A 78 5.66 -3.01 8.62
N ASN A 79 6.91 -3.13 9.09
CA ASN A 79 7.79 -4.20 8.67
C ASN A 79 7.49 -5.47 9.48
N PHE A 80 6.84 -6.45 8.87
CA PHE A 80 6.43 -7.67 9.54
C PHE A 80 7.47 -8.77 9.51
N VAL A 81 8.21 -8.91 8.41
CA VAL A 81 9.23 -9.97 8.28
C VAL A 81 10.41 -9.41 7.49
N SER A 82 11.62 -9.63 8.01
CA SER A 82 12.86 -9.17 7.40
C SER A 82 13.87 -10.29 7.25
N SER A 83 14.55 -10.37 6.11
CA SER A 83 15.65 -11.29 5.86
C SER A 83 16.89 -10.99 6.70
N ARG A 84 17.02 -9.75 7.22
CA ARG A 84 18.11 -9.32 8.11
C ARG A 84 18.05 -9.96 9.49
N SER A 85 16.90 -10.55 9.84
CA SER A 85 16.67 -11.19 11.13
C SER A 85 17.43 -12.51 11.25
N ASN A 86 17.96 -12.80 12.42
CA ASN A 86 18.47 -14.14 12.72
C ASN A 86 17.34 -15.19 12.71
N SER A 87 17.69 -16.47 12.69
CA SER A 87 16.69 -17.55 12.52
C SER A 87 15.60 -17.54 13.61
N ARG A 88 15.97 -17.24 14.87
CA ARG A 88 15.00 -17.17 15.97
C ARG A 88 14.06 -15.99 15.86
N GLN A 89 14.57 -14.82 15.47
CA GLN A 89 13.76 -13.63 15.22
C GLN A 89 12.83 -13.84 14.04
N TYR A 90 13.34 -14.37 12.93
CA TYR A 90 12.54 -14.70 11.74
C TYR A 90 11.37 -15.63 12.09
N GLU A 91 11.64 -16.73 12.80
CA GLU A 91 10.58 -17.64 13.23
C GLU A 91 9.52 -16.95 14.09
N ARG A 92 9.95 -16.07 15.00
CA ARG A 92 9.03 -15.29 15.85
C ARG A 92 8.18 -14.33 15.04
N MET A 93 8.77 -13.61 14.06
CA MET A 93 8.05 -12.72 13.14
C MET A 93 7.00 -13.49 12.35
N CYS A 94 7.37 -14.63 11.76
CA CYS A 94 6.45 -15.48 11.01
C CYS A 94 5.29 -15.99 11.88
N LYS A 95 5.57 -16.44 13.11
CA LYS A 95 4.54 -16.88 14.05
C LYS A 95 3.59 -15.77 14.44
N ASN A 96 4.10 -14.57 14.70
CA ASN A 96 3.28 -13.41 15.06
C ASN A 96 2.37 -13.01 13.90
N LEU A 97 2.92 -12.87 12.69
CA LEU A 97 2.15 -12.52 11.50
C LEU A 97 1.05 -13.56 11.21
N PHE A 98 1.37 -14.85 11.34
CA PHE A 98 0.39 -15.93 11.18
C PHE A 98 -0.73 -15.84 12.23
N ARG A 99 -0.38 -15.59 13.49
CA ARG A 99 -1.36 -15.49 14.59
C ARG A 99 -2.33 -14.32 14.37
N GLU A 100 -1.83 -13.15 14.00
CA GLU A 100 -2.68 -11.99 13.70
C GLU A 100 -3.63 -12.30 12.55
N ALA A 101 -3.12 -12.82 11.42
CA ALA A 101 -3.96 -13.18 10.29
C ALA A 101 -5.00 -14.26 10.62
N HIS A 102 -4.64 -15.25 11.42
CA HIS A 102 -5.57 -16.28 11.90
C HIS A 102 -6.65 -15.69 12.81
N TYR A 103 -6.25 -14.77 13.68
CA TYR A 103 -7.18 -14.13 14.61
C TYR A 103 -8.25 -13.32 13.88
N TYR A 104 -7.87 -12.53 12.86
CA TYR A 104 -8.82 -11.79 12.02
C TYR A 104 -9.85 -12.71 11.35
N THR A 105 -9.42 -13.85 10.85
CA THR A 105 -10.30 -14.80 10.18
C THR A 105 -11.23 -15.52 11.17
N ALA A 106 -10.74 -15.85 12.38
CA ALA A 106 -11.48 -16.61 13.38
C ALA A 106 -12.48 -15.74 14.18
N TYR A 107 -12.17 -14.47 14.40
CA TYR A 107 -12.90 -13.61 15.34
C TYR A 107 -13.44 -12.31 14.68
N SER A 108 -13.83 -12.38 13.42
CA SER A 108 -14.60 -11.33 12.71
C SER A 108 -13.90 -9.95 12.66
N GLY A 109 -12.61 -9.92 12.48
CA GLY A 109 -11.89 -8.69 12.14
C GLY A 109 -11.36 -7.87 13.31
N TYR A 110 -11.35 -8.39 14.53
CA TYR A 110 -10.73 -7.71 15.67
C TYR A 110 -9.26 -8.10 15.82
N SER A 111 -8.38 -7.13 16.04
CA SER A 111 -6.98 -7.37 16.40
C SER A 111 -6.82 -7.49 17.91
N THR A 112 -5.91 -8.36 18.33
CA THR A 112 -5.43 -8.40 19.72
C THR A 112 -4.29 -7.43 19.95
N THR A 113 -3.60 -7.03 18.89
CA THR A 113 -2.42 -6.17 18.95
C THR A 113 -2.80 -4.76 18.55
N LEU A 114 -2.61 -3.81 19.45
CA LEU A 114 -2.85 -2.40 19.17
C LEU A 114 -1.90 -1.88 18.09
N GLY A 115 -2.45 -1.12 17.15
CA GLY A 115 -1.70 -0.54 16.04
C GLY A 115 -1.53 -1.46 14.84
N VAL A 116 -2.18 -2.65 14.84
CA VAL A 116 -2.14 -3.63 13.75
C VAL A 116 -3.54 -3.96 13.23
N GLY A 117 -4.53 -3.13 13.51
CA GLY A 117 -5.91 -3.32 13.06
C GLY A 117 -6.06 -3.22 11.54
N LEU A 118 -6.97 -4.01 10.98
CA LEU A 118 -7.37 -3.90 9.59
C LEU A 118 -8.23 -2.63 9.42
N SER A 119 -7.83 -1.75 8.49
CA SER A 119 -8.56 -0.50 8.27
C SER A 119 -8.66 -0.17 6.76
N GLY A 120 -8.39 1.06 6.33
CA GLY A 120 -8.44 1.44 4.93
C GLY A 120 -7.20 1.04 4.13
N THR A 121 -7.20 1.39 2.85
CA THR A 121 -6.18 0.95 1.86
C THR A 121 -5.34 2.13 1.37
N PRO A 122 -4.35 2.63 2.14
CA PRO A 122 -3.47 3.73 1.73
C PRO A 122 -2.33 3.22 0.81
N LEU A 123 -2.70 2.58 -0.29
CA LEU A 123 -1.75 1.99 -1.24
C LEU A 123 -0.88 3.07 -1.91
N ASN A 124 -1.46 4.23 -2.23
CA ASN A 124 -0.71 5.32 -2.88
C ASN A 124 0.42 5.83 -1.98
N GLU A 125 0.13 6.01 -0.70
CA GLU A 125 1.10 6.40 0.32
C GLU A 125 2.19 5.34 0.47
N ALA A 126 1.81 4.06 0.51
CA ALA A 126 2.76 2.95 0.57
C ALA A 126 3.68 2.90 -0.66
N ILE A 127 3.16 3.18 -1.86
CA ILE A 127 3.96 3.27 -3.09
C ILE A 127 4.92 4.45 -3.02
N VAL A 128 4.48 5.62 -2.58
CA VAL A 128 5.35 6.80 -2.42
C VAL A 128 6.51 6.50 -1.45
N MET A 129 6.24 5.76 -0.36
CA MET A 129 7.27 5.36 0.62
C MET A 129 8.33 4.42 0.04
N LEU A 130 8.07 3.72 -1.06
CA LEU A 130 9.08 2.93 -1.77
C LEU A 130 10.27 3.78 -2.24
N ASN A 131 10.09 5.07 -2.46
CA ASN A 131 11.18 5.98 -2.80
C ASN A 131 12.25 6.12 -1.70
N TYR A 132 11.92 5.74 -0.47
CA TYR A 132 12.85 5.70 0.67
C TYR A 132 13.33 4.27 0.94
N ILE A 133 12.43 3.30 0.90
CA ILE A 133 12.73 1.90 1.21
C ILE A 133 13.66 1.26 0.18
N ILE A 134 13.41 1.48 -1.12
CA ILE A 134 14.14 0.80 -2.19
C ILE A 134 15.63 1.19 -2.21
N PRO A 135 16.03 2.47 -2.15
CA PRO A 135 17.44 2.84 -2.10
C PRO A 135 18.16 2.25 -0.90
N GLU A 136 17.54 2.29 0.28
CA GLU A 136 18.10 1.69 1.49
C GLU A 136 18.24 0.18 1.35
N PHE A 137 17.21 -0.51 0.85
CA PHE A 137 17.24 -1.95 0.64
C PHE A 137 18.31 -2.37 -0.36
N LYS A 138 18.46 -1.63 -1.47
CA LYS A 138 19.52 -1.87 -2.45
C LYS A 138 20.92 -1.71 -1.85
N THR A 139 21.15 -0.62 -1.13
CA THR A 139 22.44 -0.33 -0.51
C THR A 139 22.80 -1.37 0.54
N ASN A 140 21.88 -1.72 1.41
CA ASN A 140 22.11 -2.65 2.52
C ASN A 140 22.36 -4.10 2.05
N ASN A 141 21.97 -4.45 0.83
CA ASN A 141 22.09 -5.81 0.29
C ASN A 141 22.89 -5.89 -1.01
N ASP A 142 23.52 -4.80 -1.43
CA ASP A 142 24.31 -4.70 -2.69
C ASP A 142 23.52 -5.18 -3.93
N LEU A 143 22.30 -4.66 -4.12
CA LEU A 143 21.37 -5.11 -5.16
C LEU A 143 21.28 -4.11 -6.31
N GLN A 144 21.31 -4.61 -7.54
CA GLN A 144 21.03 -3.82 -8.74
C GLN A 144 19.54 -3.84 -9.12
N LYS A 145 18.88 -4.97 -8.88
CA LYS A 145 17.46 -5.18 -9.24
C LYS A 145 16.63 -5.50 -8.00
N VAL A 146 15.43 -4.93 -7.94
CA VAL A 146 14.46 -5.18 -6.87
C VAL A 146 13.09 -5.44 -7.50
N ASN A 147 12.42 -6.48 -7.05
CA ASN A 147 11.03 -6.75 -7.39
C ASN A 147 10.14 -6.38 -6.19
N VAL A 148 9.23 -5.48 -6.40
CA VAL A 148 8.20 -5.11 -5.42
C VAL A 148 6.91 -5.83 -5.80
N CYS A 149 6.47 -6.75 -4.93
CA CYS A 149 5.18 -7.41 -5.05
C CYS A 149 4.16 -6.70 -4.17
N VAL A 150 3.08 -6.23 -4.77
CA VAL A 150 1.94 -5.61 -4.06
C VAL A 150 0.79 -6.59 -4.06
N LEU A 151 0.33 -6.99 -2.87
CA LEU A 151 -0.81 -7.90 -2.70
C LEU A 151 -1.96 -7.09 -2.09
N SER A 152 -3.06 -6.93 -2.83
CA SER A 152 -4.23 -6.15 -2.40
C SER A 152 -5.51 -6.71 -3.04
N ASP A 153 -6.63 -6.60 -2.34
CA ASP A 153 -7.97 -6.91 -2.86
C ASP A 153 -8.71 -5.66 -3.33
N GLY A 154 -8.21 -4.48 -2.99
CA GLY A 154 -8.85 -3.19 -3.17
C GLY A 154 -8.10 -2.22 -4.08
N GLU A 155 -8.78 -1.13 -4.39
CA GLU A 155 -8.20 0.07 -4.97
C GLU A 155 -7.69 0.96 -3.84
N SER A 156 -6.70 1.80 -4.13
CA SER A 156 -6.18 2.75 -3.16
C SER A 156 -7.24 3.75 -2.71
N CYS A 157 -7.15 4.17 -1.45
CA CYS A 157 -7.75 5.43 -1.02
C CYS A 157 -7.18 6.59 -1.84
N SER A 158 -7.89 7.72 -1.87
CA SER A 158 -7.44 8.91 -2.59
C SER A 158 -6.16 9.46 -1.99
N ALA A 159 -5.13 9.65 -2.79
CA ALA A 159 -3.97 10.43 -2.39
C ALA A 159 -4.30 11.92 -2.25
N ALA A 160 -3.56 12.61 -1.41
CA ALA A 160 -3.75 14.03 -1.14
C ALA A 160 -2.45 14.84 -1.31
N TYR A 161 -2.60 16.16 -1.41
CA TYR A 161 -1.49 17.10 -1.39
C TYR A 161 -1.85 18.32 -0.53
N GLY A 162 -0.85 19.05 -0.06
CA GLY A 162 -1.04 20.26 0.70
C GLY A 162 -1.52 21.41 -0.19
N HIS A 163 -2.74 21.89 0.06
CA HIS A 163 -3.38 22.99 -0.65
C HIS A 163 -3.67 24.15 0.30
N GLU A 164 -3.46 25.37 -0.19
CA GLU A 164 -3.77 26.56 0.59
C GLU A 164 -5.26 26.89 0.48
N ILE A 165 -5.91 27.00 1.62
CA ILE A 165 -7.30 27.43 1.75
C ILE A 165 -7.39 28.70 2.56
N TYR A 166 -8.33 29.55 2.21
CA TYR A 166 -8.67 30.74 2.99
C TYR A 166 -9.81 30.42 3.98
N ILE A 167 -9.67 30.83 5.21
CA ILE A 167 -10.63 30.61 6.28
C ILE A 167 -11.30 31.96 6.62
N ASP A 168 -12.48 32.20 6.04
CA ASP A 168 -13.20 33.49 6.12
C ASP A 168 -13.41 33.98 7.54
N HIS A 169 -13.83 33.11 8.47
CA HIS A 169 -14.13 33.50 9.85
C HIS A 169 -12.91 33.83 10.72
N LYS A 170 -11.70 33.53 10.22
CA LYS A 170 -10.42 33.80 10.88
C LYS A 170 -9.56 34.79 10.13
N ASP A 171 -9.94 35.15 8.90
CA ASP A 171 -9.15 36.00 8.01
C ASP A 171 -7.71 35.51 7.85
N GLU A 172 -7.54 34.19 7.69
CA GLU A 172 -6.22 33.54 7.58
C GLU A 172 -6.15 32.52 6.47
N TYR A 173 -4.95 32.35 5.89
CA TYR A 173 -4.65 31.25 4.99
C TYR A 173 -4.10 30.07 5.79
N ARG A 174 -4.58 28.86 5.46
CA ARG A 174 -4.12 27.60 6.05
C ARG A 174 -3.81 26.60 4.96
N ILE A 175 -2.82 25.74 5.19
CA ILE A 175 -2.56 24.60 4.31
C ILE A 175 -3.34 23.38 4.86
N ALA A 176 -4.16 22.80 3.99
CA ALA A 176 -4.99 21.64 4.29
C ALA A 176 -4.82 20.56 3.21
N PRO A 177 -5.09 19.28 3.53
CA PRO A 177 -5.03 18.23 2.55
C PRO A 177 -6.16 18.39 1.52
N ARG A 178 -5.79 18.33 0.26
CA ARG A 178 -6.71 18.28 -0.86
C ARG A 178 -6.44 17.03 -1.69
N ARG A 179 -7.51 16.37 -2.10
CA ARG A 179 -7.43 15.18 -2.95
C ARG A 179 -6.74 15.50 -4.28
N ILE A 180 -5.88 14.60 -4.73
CA ILE A 180 -5.34 14.61 -6.09
C ILE A 180 -6.43 14.15 -7.05
N ASP A 181 -6.75 14.98 -8.05
CA ASP A 181 -7.77 14.75 -9.07
C ASP A 181 -7.30 15.16 -10.48
N TYR A 182 -8.17 15.70 -11.34
CA TYR A 182 -7.91 15.90 -12.77
C TYR A 182 -6.92 16.99 -13.16
N TYR A 183 -6.59 17.93 -12.31
CA TYR A 183 -5.85 19.14 -12.75
C TYR A 183 -4.48 19.29 -12.10
N GLN A 184 -4.04 18.28 -11.41
CA GLN A 184 -2.75 18.30 -10.74
C GLN A 184 -1.65 17.84 -11.67
N VAL A 185 -0.44 18.32 -11.37
CA VAL A 185 0.81 17.92 -12.00
C VAL A 185 1.76 17.50 -10.90
N LEU A 186 2.30 16.29 -11.00
CA LEU A 186 3.33 15.81 -10.10
C LEU A 186 4.70 16.05 -10.73
N ARG A 187 5.59 16.74 -10.02
CA ARG A 187 6.99 16.86 -10.40
C ARG A 187 7.87 16.19 -9.37
N ASP A 188 8.62 15.19 -9.79
CA ASP A 188 9.67 14.61 -8.96
C ASP A 188 10.89 15.56 -8.94
N ARG A 189 11.16 16.15 -7.78
CA ARG A 189 12.26 17.12 -7.64
C ARG A 189 13.65 16.49 -7.77
N LYS A 190 13.77 15.17 -7.57
CA LYS A 190 15.05 14.46 -7.67
C LYS A 190 15.41 14.12 -9.12
N THR A 191 14.43 13.67 -9.91
CA THR A 191 14.65 13.30 -11.32
C THR A 191 14.37 14.46 -12.28
N GLY A 192 13.57 15.46 -11.85
CA GLY A 192 13.08 16.54 -12.69
C GLY A 192 11.93 16.14 -13.61
N ILE A 193 11.48 14.89 -13.58
CA ILE A 193 10.39 14.38 -14.43
C ILE A 193 9.06 14.94 -13.94
N THR A 194 8.20 15.27 -14.89
CA THR A 194 6.86 15.80 -14.66
C THR A 194 5.84 14.80 -15.17
N TYR A 195 4.83 14.49 -14.35
CA TYR A 195 3.72 13.60 -14.66
C TYR A 195 2.44 14.43 -14.70
N GLU A 196 1.70 14.29 -15.77
CA GLU A 196 0.48 15.03 -16.06
C GLU A 196 -0.70 14.06 -16.26
N GLN A 197 -1.88 14.61 -16.56
CA GLN A 197 -3.09 13.85 -16.88
C GLN A 197 -3.57 12.94 -15.75
N PHE A 198 -3.53 13.45 -14.53
CA PHE A 198 -4.15 12.76 -13.41
C PHE A 198 -5.66 12.61 -13.63
N ASP A 199 -6.18 11.43 -13.33
CA ASP A 199 -7.59 11.14 -13.11
C ASP A 199 -7.73 10.12 -11.96
N TYR A 200 -8.95 9.89 -11.52
CA TYR A 200 -9.19 8.97 -10.39
C TYR A 200 -8.71 7.54 -10.62
N SER A 201 -8.61 7.10 -11.87
CA SER A 201 -8.26 5.73 -12.22
C SER A 201 -6.76 5.53 -12.35
N ASN A 202 -5.98 6.59 -12.61
CA ASN A 202 -4.57 6.46 -12.95
C ASN A 202 -3.58 6.97 -11.88
N VAL A 203 -4.06 7.57 -10.78
CA VAL A 203 -3.18 8.12 -9.71
C VAL A 203 -2.15 7.10 -9.24
N THR A 204 -2.58 5.88 -8.96
CA THR A 204 -1.70 4.80 -8.53
C THR A 204 -0.65 4.44 -9.59
N ASN A 205 -1.05 4.39 -10.86
CA ASN A 205 -0.14 4.12 -11.97
C ASN A 205 0.93 5.19 -12.12
N ILE A 206 0.55 6.46 -11.95
CA ILE A 206 1.49 7.59 -11.99
C ILE A 206 2.52 7.49 -10.84
N PHE A 207 2.09 7.15 -9.63
CA PHE A 207 3.03 6.93 -8.53
C PHE A 207 3.95 5.73 -8.76
N ILE A 208 3.44 4.63 -9.34
CA ILE A 208 4.26 3.48 -9.73
C ILE A 208 5.30 3.89 -10.78
N GLN A 209 4.89 4.67 -11.78
CA GLN A 209 5.81 5.17 -12.81
C GLN A 209 6.88 6.06 -12.19
N GLN A 210 6.50 7.00 -11.31
CA GLN A 210 7.44 7.85 -10.60
C GLN A 210 8.47 7.04 -9.77
N VAL A 211 8.04 5.98 -9.08
CA VAL A 211 8.93 5.11 -8.32
C VAL A 211 9.92 4.39 -9.25
N ARG A 212 9.46 3.90 -10.40
CA ARG A 212 10.32 3.24 -11.40
C ARG A 212 11.35 4.19 -12.00
N ASP A 213 10.93 5.39 -12.38
CA ASP A 213 11.81 6.40 -12.98
C ASP A 213 12.87 6.87 -11.99
N ARG A 214 12.50 6.99 -10.71
CA ARG A 214 13.41 7.40 -9.64
C ARG A 214 14.38 6.30 -9.21
N ASN A 215 13.99 5.03 -9.38
CA ASN A 215 14.73 3.87 -8.91
C ASN A 215 15.00 2.85 -10.05
N PRO A 216 15.98 3.10 -10.93
CA PRO A 216 16.29 2.19 -12.02
C PRO A 216 16.52 0.74 -11.55
N GLY A 217 16.03 -0.23 -12.32
CA GLY A 217 16.13 -1.66 -11.99
C GLY A 217 15.07 -2.15 -10.99
N VAL A 218 14.00 -1.36 -10.77
CA VAL A 218 12.86 -1.76 -9.96
C VAL A 218 11.69 -2.22 -10.82
N ASN A 219 11.17 -3.41 -10.53
CA ASN A 219 9.90 -3.89 -11.05
C ASN A 219 8.83 -3.80 -9.96
N VAL A 220 7.67 -3.27 -10.30
CA VAL A 220 6.49 -3.28 -9.42
C VAL A 220 5.45 -4.19 -10.06
N ILE A 221 5.02 -5.22 -9.33
CA ILE A 221 4.09 -6.26 -9.76
C ILE A 221 2.90 -6.25 -8.80
N GLY A 222 1.72 -5.96 -9.31
CA GLY A 222 0.47 -6.02 -8.54
C GLY A 222 -0.15 -7.41 -8.60
N PHE A 223 -0.52 -7.96 -7.46
CA PHE A 223 -1.36 -9.14 -7.32
C PHE A 223 -2.70 -8.72 -6.76
N ARG A 224 -3.73 -8.77 -7.59
CA ARG A 224 -5.09 -8.53 -7.14
C ARG A 224 -5.69 -9.81 -6.58
N ILE A 225 -6.05 -9.78 -5.31
CA ILE A 225 -6.70 -10.89 -4.61
C ILE A 225 -8.19 -10.71 -4.80
N LEU A 226 -8.86 -11.73 -5.35
CA LEU A 226 -10.28 -11.66 -5.69
C LEU A 226 -11.03 -12.83 -5.07
N GLY A 227 -12.13 -12.55 -4.41
CA GLY A 227 -13.15 -13.55 -4.12
C GLY A 227 -13.79 -14.07 -5.41
N GLY A 228 -14.31 -15.30 -5.39
CA GLY A 228 -14.80 -15.98 -6.61
C GLY A 228 -15.88 -15.25 -7.41
N SER A 229 -16.68 -14.38 -6.77
CA SER A 229 -17.73 -13.57 -7.41
C SER A 229 -17.22 -12.25 -8.02
N GLN A 230 -16.03 -11.80 -7.68
CA GLN A 230 -15.52 -10.47 -8.08
C GLN A 230 -14.81 -10.46 -9.43
N LEU A 231 -14.43 -11.65 -9.94
CA LEU A 231 -13.66 -11.76 -11.20
C LEU A 231 -14.35 -11.06 -12.36
N GLN A 232 -15.65 -11.26 -12.51
CA GLN A 232 -16.39 -10.73 -13.68
C GLN A 232 -16.38 -9.20 -13.70
N ASN A 233 -16.58 -8.57 -12.55
CA ASN A 233 -16.53 -7.12 -12.41
C ASN A 233 -15.13 -6.58 -12.64
N PHE A 234 -14.12 -7.28 -12.12
CA PHE A 234 -12.72 -6.88 -12.28
C PHE A 234 -12.28 -6.98 -13.74
N VAL A 235 -12.55 -8.10 -14.42
CA VAL A 235 -12.21 -8.27 -15.83
C VAL A 235 -12.96 -7.27 -16.71
N GLY A 236 -14.24 -6.99 -16.42
CA GLY A 236 -15.01 -5.98 -17.15
C GLY A 236 -14.45 -4.56 -17.01
N ARG A 237 -13.75 -4.25 -15.91
CA ARG A 237 -13.16 -2.93 -15.66
C ARG A 237 -11.75 -2.75 -16.25
N TYR A 238 -10.94 -3.81 -16.25
CA TYR A 238 -9.50 -3.72 -16.56
C TYR A 238 -9.04 -4.50 -17.79
N ALA A 239 -9.84 -5.40 -18.32
CA ALA A 239 -9.51 -6.13 -19.54
C ALA A 239 -10.18 -5.49 -20.76
N SER A 240 -9.48 -5.51 -21.90
CA SER A 240 -10.11 -5.20 -23.18
C SER A 240 -11.17 -6.25 -23.50
N TYR A 241 -12.20 -5.86 -24.26
CA TYR A 241 -13.29 -6.76 -24.65
C TYR A 241 -12.77 -8.03 -25.35
N GLU A 242 -11.70 -7.91 -26.14
CA GLU A 242 -11.08 -9.03 -26.87
C GLU A 242 -10.38 -10.04 -25.96
N GLY A 243 -9.81 -9.61 -24.82
CA GLY A 243 -9.12 -10.48 -23.87
C GLY A 243 -10.02 -11.21 -22.87
N TYR A 244 -11.30 -10.82 -22.77
CA TYR A 244 -12.22 -11.32 -21.74
C TYR A 244 -12.39 -12.85 -21.76
N SER A 245 -12.58 -13.44 -22.93
CA SER A 245 -12.81 -14.89 -23.09
C SER A 245 -11.61 -15.71 -22.62
N ASP A 246 -10.40 -15.26 -22.93
CA ASP A 246 -9.18 -15.99 -22.62
C ASP A 246 -8.83 -15.87 -21.14
N ILE A 247 -9.04 -14.69 -20.54
CA ILE A 247 -8.92 -14.47 -19.09
C ILE A 247 -9.89 -15.35 -18.32
N GLN A 248 -11.15 -15.48 -18.78
CA GLN A 248 -12.12 -16.38 -18.15
C GLN A 248 -11.71 -17.86 -18.25
N LYS A 249 -11.18 -18.31 -19.39
CA LYS A 249 -10.69 -19.69 -19.56
C LYS A 249 -9.52 -19.96 -18.62
N GLN A 250 -8.56 -19.03 -18.55
CA GLN A 250 -7.41 -19.14 -17.66
C GLN A 250 -7.86 -19.22 -16.19
N TRP A 251 -8.76 -18.32 -15.76
CA TRP A 251 -9.31 -18.33 -14.42
C TRP A 251 -10.02 -19.65 -14.05
N LYS A 252 -10.86 -20.17 -14.96
CA LYS A 252 -11.56 -21.43 -14.71
C LYS A 252 -10.58 -22.58 -14.46
N LYS A 253 -9.47 -22.60 -15.20
CA LYS A 253 -8.45 -23.66 -15.15
C LYS A 253 -7.49 -23.51 -13.98
N GLU A 254 -6.96 -22.28 -13.79
CA GLU A 254 -5.79 -22.02 -12.95
C GLU A 254 -6.12 -21.25 -11.66
N LYS A 255 -7.38 -20.75 -11.54
CA LYS A 255 -7.82 -19.84 -10.46
C LYS A 255 -6.95 -18.58 -10.36
N SER A 256 -6.27 -18.26 -11.43
CA SER A 256 -5.47 -17.05 -11.61
C SER A 256 -5.56 -16.57 -13.06
N ALA A 257 -5.35 -15.29 -13.31
CA ALA A 257 -5.27 -14.74 -14.64
C ALA A 257 -4.32 -13.53 -14.65
N ILE A 258 -3.69 -13.31 -15.79
CA ILE A 258 -2.80 -12.16 -16.02
C ILE A 258 -3.50 -11.17 -16.91
N ILE A 259 -3.70 -9.95 -16.41
CA ILE A 259 -4.14 -8.82 -17.20
C ILE A 259 -2.92 -7.98 -17.53
N LYS A 260 -2.60 -7.88 -18.80
CA LYS A 260 -1.57 -6.96 -19.28
C LYS A 260 -2.23 -5.59 -19.40
N ASN A 261 -1.79 -4.64 -18.60
CA ASN A 261 -2.13 -3.24 -18.85
C ASN A 261 -1.41 -2.80 -20.11
N PRO A 262 -2.11 -2.14 -21.05
CA PRO A 262 -1.50 -1.57 -22.25
C PRO A 262 -0.48 -0.49 -21.90
#